data_7564755bef5cfe155e0436ca4d9239cf
#
_entry.id   7564755bef5cfe155e0436ca4d9239cf
#
_cell.length_a   1.000
_cell.length_b   1.000
_cell.length_c   1.000
_cell.angle_alpha   90.00
_cell.angle_beta   90.00
_cell.angle_gamma   90.00
#
_symmetry.space_group_name_H-M   'P 1'
#
loop_
_entity.id
_entity.type
_entity.pdbx_description
1 polymer ?
#
loop_
_entity_poly.entity_id
_entity_poly.type
_entity_poly.pdbx_seq_one_letter_code
_entity_poly.pdbx_strand_id
1 'polypeptide(L)'
;MGCDMNPIHLGQTSALPASPEEAVALFSRYRLRVHLGHGWASTRAGQACFLTTLNVAARAFLGGVEVYGDLAVVLDVPLYQGRNAGVVAEELGAKVTNNAASDLPTLVLGAAPNGAPPAFCVQLHWDHWRFEIAPASAGGGLTCIDDNPLAGIGAAALGVNEAFM
;
A
#
# COMPACT_ATOMS: atom_id res chain seq x y z
N MET A 1 -15.76 -0.16 -23.84
CA MET A 1 -14.79 -1.25 -23.58
C MET A 1 -14.62 -1.28 -22.08
N GLY A 2 -15.30 -2.23 -21.42
CA GLY A 2 -15.24 -2.39 -19.97
C GLY A 2 -13.87 -2.94 -19.60
N CYS A 3 -13.15 -2.28 -18.70
CA CYS A 3 -12.07 -2.90 -17.98
C CYS A 3 -12.69 -3.96 -17.08
N ASP A 4 -12.54 -5.22 -17.43
CA ASP A 4 -12.69 -6.31 -16.49
C ASP A 4 -11.55 -6.18 -15.47
N MET A 5 -11.81 -5.38 -14.43
CA MET A 5 -11.05 -5.51 -13.19
C MET A 5 -11.43 -6.88 -12.66
N ASN A 6 -10.52 -7.84 -12.90
CA ASN A 6 -10.68 -9.17 -12.35
C ASN A 6 -10.48 -9.02 -10.83
N PRO A 7 -11.54 -9.09 -10.01
CA PRO A 7 -11.34 -9.14 -8.59
C PRO A 7 -10.46 -10.36 -8.36
N ILE A 8 -9.53 -10.28 -7.43
CA ILE A 8 -8.94 -11.48 -6.84
C ILE A 8 -10.11 -12.42 -6.71
N HIS A 9 -10.14 -13.50 -7.49
CA HIS A 9 -11.25 -14.41 -7.47
C HIS A 9 -11.45 -14.82 -6.01
N LEU A 10 -12.35 -14.16 -5.34
CA LEU A 10 -13.09 -14.75 -4.25
C LEU A 10 -13.88 -15.86 -4.94
N GLY A 11 -13.11 -16.92 -5.28
CA GLY A 11 -13.60 -18.03 -6.07
C GLY A 11 -14.79 -18.60 -5.38
N GLN A 12 -15.88 -18.50 -6.09
CA GLN A 12 -16.97 -19.43 -6.10
C GLN A 12 -17.22 -20.17 -4.77
N THR A 13 -18.36 -19.86 -4.19
CA THR A 13 -18.91 -20.31 -2.93
C THR A 13 -18.31 -19.57 -1.74
N SER A 14 -18.84 -18.40 -1.48
CA SER A 14 -18.78 -17.75 -0.17
C SER A 14 -19.66 -18.53 0.83
N ALA A 15 -19.27 -19.75 1.14
CA ALA A 15 -19.65 -20.33 2.41
C ALA A 15 -18.95 -19.46 3.46
N LEU A 16 -19.72 -18.75 4.26
CA LEU A 16 -19.18 -18.06 5.44
C LEU A 16 -18.38 -19.08 6.24
N PRO A 17 -17.19 -18.69 6.77
CA PRO A 17 -16.39 -19.60 7.59
C PRO A 17 -17.25 -20.18 8.70
N ALA A 18 -17.19 -21.49 8.86
CA ALA A 18 -18.04 -22.23 9.80
C ALA A 18 -17.56 -22.04 11.25
N SER A 19 -16.32 -21.56 11.45
CA SER A 19 -15.76 -21.29 12.77
C SER A 19 -14.82 -20.06 12.76
N PRO A 20 -14.55 -19.45 13.92
CA PRO A 20 -13.55 -18.41 14.04
C PRO A 20 -12.15 -18.85 13.56
N GLU A 21 -11.77 -20.10 13.81
CA GLU A 21 -10.47 -20.65 13.40
C GLU A 21 -10.37 -20.75 11.89
N GLU A 22 -11.44 -21.16 11.21
CA GLU A 22 -11.50 -21.19 9.76
C GLU A 22 -11.43 -19.77 9.15
N ALA A 23 -12.09 -18.81 9.78
CA ALA A 23 -12.00 -17.41 9.41
C ALA A 23 -10.57 -16.88 9.51
N VAL A 24 -9.88 -17.14 10.63
CA VAL A 24 -8.47 -16.74 10.82
C VAL A 24 -7.59 -17.41 9.79
N ALA A 25 -7.77 -18.70 9.51
CA ALA A 25 -7.00 -19.43 8.50
C ALA A 25 -7.22 -18.86 7.10
N LEU A 26 -8.42 -18.41 6.77
CA LEU A 26 -8.72 -17.73 5.52
C LEU A 26 -8.03 -16.37 5.45
N PHE A 27 -8.22 -15.51 6.44
CA PHE A 27 -7.64 -14.17 6.46
C PHE A 27 -6.11 -14.17 6.56
N SER A 28 -5.49 -15.20 7.14
CA SER A 28 -4.03 -15.33 7.15
C SER A 28 -3.39 -15.56 5.76
N ARG A 29 -4.20 -15.78 4.73
CA ARG A 29 -3.74 -15.83 3.33
C ARG A 29 -3.69 -14.45 2.68
N TYR A 30 -4.37 -13.46 3.24
CA TYR A 30 -4.39 -12.10 2.72
C TYR A 30 -3.07 -11.41 3.03
N ARG A 31 -2.31 -11.13 1.99
CA ARG A 31 -1.01 -10.48 2.06
C ARG A 31 -1.02 -9.23 1.16
N LEU A 32 -0.25 -8.24 1.55
CA LEU A 32 -0.11 -7.01 0.79
C LEU A 32 1.36 -6.68 0.60
N ARG A 33 1.67 -6.04 -0.51
CA ARG A 33 2.97 -5.45 -0.77
C ARG A 33 2.85 -3.94 -0.90
N VAL A 34 3.83 -3.22 -0.39
CA VAL A 34 3.97 -1.77 -0.53
C VAL A 34 5.29 -1.48 -1.24
N HIS A 35 5.21 -0.82 -2.39
CA HIS A 35 6.37 -0.33 -3.12
C HIS A 35 6.61 1.14 -2.80
N LEU A 36 7.83 1.47 -2.39
CA LEU A 36 8.30 2.82 -2.15
C LEU A 36 9.21 3.25 -3.30
N GLY A 37 8.61 3.89 -4.29
CA GLY A 37 9.33 4.41 -5.45
C GLY A 37 10.00 5.75 -5.17
N HIS A 38 10.86 6.20 -6.07
CA HIS A 38 11.51 7.49 -5.93
C HIS A 38 10.49 8.63 -5.66
N GLY A 39 10.84 9.52 -4.74
CA GLY A 39 10.04 10.70 -4.41
C GLY A 39 8.88 10.48 -3.43
N TRP A 40 8.61 9.26 -2.97
CA TRP A 40 7.50 8.96 -2.07
C TRP A 40 7.52 9.80 -0.77
N ALA A 41 8.69 10.11 -0.27
CA ALA A 41 8.89 10.81 1.01
C ALA A 41 9.21 12.30 0.85
N SER A 42 9.13 12.85 -0.37
CA SER A 42 9.48 14.25 -0.64
C SER A 42 8.60 15.26 0.09
N THR A 43 7.41 14.83 0.53
CA THR A 43 6.46 15.65 1.27
C THR A 43 6.01 14.94 2.56
N ARG A 44 5.53 15.69 3.54
CA ARG A 44 4.91 15.13 4.75
C ARG A 44 3.66 14.33 4.44
N ALA A 45 2.92 14.72 3.40
CA ALA A 45 1.79 13.95 2.89
C ALA A 45 2.20 12.54 2.47
N GLY A 46 3.32 12.39 1.74
CA GLY A 46 3.87 11.08 1.35
C GLY A 46 4.28 10.24 2.55
N GLN A 47 4.95 10.85 3.52
CA GLN A 47 5.34 10.16 4.75
C GLN A 47 4.11 9.76 5.59
N ALA A 48 3.08 10.61 5.68
CA ALA A 48 1.83 10.29 6.34
C ALA A 48 1.07 9.17 5.60
N CYS A 49 1.08 9.18 4.28
CA CYS A 49 0.54 8.11 3.43
C CYS A 49 1.21 6.77 3.74
N PHE A 50 2.55 6.74 3.77
CA PHE A 50 3.32 5.55 4.13
C PHE A 50 2.96 4.98 5.49
N LEU A 51 3.02 5.81 6.53
CA LEU A 51 2.73 5.38 7.91
C LEU A 51 1.29 4.88 8.06
N THR A 52 0.33 5.55 7.42
CA THR A 52 -1.07 5.14 7.44
C THR A 52 -1.26 3.83 6.69
N THR A 53 -0.64 3.67 5.52
CA THR A 53 -0.69 2.43 4.74
C THR A 53 -0.23 1.26 5.60
N LEU A 54 0.92 1.36 6.25
CA LEU A 54 1.45 0.26 7.07
C LEU A 54 0.57 -0.02 8.29
N ASN A 55 0.15 1.03 9.00
CA ASN A 55 -0.65 0.87 10.21
C ASN A 55 -2.03 0.23 9.93
N VAL A 56 -2.68 0.60 8.82
CA VAL A 56 -3.97 0.02 8.42
C VAL A 56 -3.77 -1.37 7.83
N ALA A 57 -2.79 -1.54 6.94
CA ALA A 57 -2.52 -2.81 6.28
C ALA A 57 -2.11 -3.91 7.26
N ALA A 58 -1.28 -3.61 8.27
CA ALA A 58 -0.88 -4.59 9.29
C ALA A 58 -2.07 -5.18 10.08
N ARG A 59 -3.19 -4.46 10.13
CA ARG A 59 -4.43 -4.92 10.78
C ARG A 59 -5.38 -5.64 9.83
N ALA A 60 -5.36 -5.29 8.55
CA ALA A 60 -6.25 -5.85 7.54
C ALA A 60 -5.68 -7.14 6.91
N PHE A 61 -4.38 -7.19 6.67
CA PHE A 61 -3.71 -8.30 5.98
C PHE A 61 -3.01 -9.21 6.97
N LEU A 62 -3.75 -10.15 7.55
CA LEU A 62 -3.23 -11.05 8.59
C LEU A 62 -2.13 -12.00 8.08
N GLY A 63 -2.02 -12.21 6.78
CA GLY A 63 -0.91 -12.93 6.14
C GLY A 63 0.38 -12.13 6.06
N GLY A 64 0.32 -10.85 6.42
CA GLY A 64 1.47 -9.96 6.50
C GLY A 64 1.58 -8.92 5.38
N VAL A 65 2.37 -7.91 5.67
CA VAL A 65 2.70 -6.81 4.76
C VAL A 65 4.18 -6.86 4.43
N GLU A 66 4.52 -6.80 3.15
CA GLU A 66 5.89 -6.65 2.67
C GLU A 66 6.14 -5.23 2.18
N VAL A 67 7.31 -4.68 2.48
CA VAL A 67 7.72 -3.35 1.98
C VAL A 67 9.03 -3.47 1.25
N TYR A 68 9.14 -2.82 0.08
CA TYR A 68 10.37 -2.76 -0.70
C TYR A 68 10.51 -1.43 -1.43
N GLY A 69 11.72 -1.11 -1.86
CA GLY A 69 12.05 0.10 -2.60
C GLY A 69 12.93 1.06 -1.82
N ASP A 70 12.65 2.37 -1.88
CA ASP A 70 13.47 3.40 -1.24
C ASP A 70 13.17 3.52 0.26
N LEU A 71 13.83 2.67 1.05
CA LEU A 71 13.69 2.57 2.50
C LEU A 71 14.77 3.33 3.28
N ALA A 72 15.79 3.88 2.59
CA ALA A 72 16.88 4.60 3.23
C ALA A 72 16.49 6.02 3.70
N VAL A 73 15.27 6.43 3.44
CA VAL A 73 14.74 7.75 3.79
C VAL A 73 14.65 7.92 5.30
N VAL A 74 15.02 9.10 5.77
CA VAL A 74 14.82 9.54 7.16
C VAL A 74 13.50 10.33 7.22
N LEU A 75 12.62 9.92 8.12
CA LEU A 75 11.30 10.52 8.27
C LEU A 75 11.38 11.87 9.00
N ASP A 76 10.53 12.82 8.57
CA ASP A 76 10.36 14.16 9.16
C ASP A 76 8.90 14.38 9.62
N VAL A 77 8.32 13.37 10.26
CA VAL A 77 6.97 13.46 10.84
C VAL A 77 7.06 13.34 12.36
N PRO A 78 6.20 14.02 13.14
CA PRO A 78 6.38 14.22 14.56
C PRO A 78 6.68 12.96 15.38
N LEU A 79 5.99 11.85 15.13
CA LEU A 79 6.14 10.61 15.90
C LEU A 79 7.41 9.80 15.52
N TYR A 80 7.96 10.03 14.33
CA TYR A 80 9.06 9.24 13.77
C TYR A 80 10.21 10.11 13.26
N GLN A 81 10.27 11.37 13.68
CA GLN A 81 11.30 12.32 13.25
C GLN A 81 12.70 11.80 13.47
N GLY A 82 13.54 11.88 12.44
CA GLY A 82 14.92 11.42 12.47
C GLY A 82 15.10 9.90 12.37
N ARG A 83 14.00 9.13 12.18
CA ARG A 83 14.04 7.68 12.10
C ARG A 83 14.07 7.18 10.66
N ASN A 84 14.77 6.10 10.42
CA ASN A 84 14.82 5.45 9.12
C ASN A 84 13.48 4.75 8.79
N ALA A 85 12.98 4.95 7.58
CA ALA A 85 11.70 4.39 7.14
C ALA A 85 11.66 2.86 7.19
N GLY A 86 12.75 2.17 6.87
CA GLY A 86 12.83 0.71 6.94
C GLY A 86 12.66 0.20 8.37
N VAL A 87 13.33 0.84 9.34
CA VAL A 87 13.20 0.50 10.76
C VAL A 87 11.78 0.72 11.25
N VAL A 88 11.16 1.83 10.87
CA VAL A 88 9.77 2.14 11.24
C VAL A 88 8.79 1.16 10.59
N ALA A 89 9.05 0.71 9.35
CA ALA A 89 8.24 -0.31 8.70
C ALA A 89 8.23 -1.62 9.50
N GLU A 90 9.38 -2.09 9.96
CA GLU A 90 9.50 -3.30 10.77
C GLU A 90 8.80 -3.16 12.12
N GLU A 91 8.92 -2.03 12.79
CA GLU A 91 8.21 -1.76 14.04
C GLU A 91 6.70 -1.72 13.89
N LEU A 92 6.19 -1.29 12.73
CA LEU A 92 4.77 -1.32 12.40
C LEU A 92 4.29 -2.72 11.94
N GLY A 93 5.17 -3.72 11.96
CA GLY A 93 4.85 -5.12 11.67
C GLY A 93 4.99 -5.50 10.21
N ALA A 94 5.57 -4.65 9.37
CA ALA A 94 5.86 -5.00 7.98
C ALA A 94 7.20 -5.73 7.87
N LYS A 95 7.33 -6.60 6.86
CA LYS A 95 8.59 -7.26 6.51
C LYS A 95 9.29 -6.47 5.41
N VAL A 96 10.47 -5.95 5.70
CA VAL A 96 11.33 -5.32 4.69
C VAL A 96 11.94 -6.41 3.79
N THR A 97 11.87 -6.20 2.48
CA THR A 97 12.40 -7.13 1.47
C THR A 97 13.11 -6.41 0.34
N ASN A 98 14.14 -7.02 -0.21
CA ASN A 98 14.82 -6.54 -1.42
C ASN A 98 14.32 -7.23 -2.70
N ASN A 99 13.39 -8.18 -2.58
CA ASN A 99 12.85 -8.89 -3.72
C ASN A 99 11.74 -8.04 -4.39
N ALA A 100 11.98 -7.57 -5.61
CA ALA A 100 11.00 -6.83 -6.39
C ALA A 100 9.95 -7.74 -7.05
N ALA A 101 10.29 -9.01 -7.33
CA ALA A 101 9.38 -9.94 -7.97
C ALA A 101 8.38 -10.53 -6.99
N SER A 102 7.10 -10.34 -7.27
CA SER A 102 5.99 -10.91 -6.47
C SER A 102 4.67 -10.76 -7.20
N ASP A 103 3.80 -11.73 -7.02
CA ASP A 103 2.41 -11.70 -7.50
C ASP A 103 1.43 -11.12 -6.46
N LEU A 104 1.95 -10.61 -5.34
CA LEU A 104 1.12 -10.02 -4.30
C LEU A 104 0.46 -8.72 -4.77
N PRO A 105 -0.77 -8.45 -4.34
CA PRO A 105 -1.38 -7.13 -4.47
C PRO A 105 -0.40 -6.06 -4.01
N THR A 106 -0.19 -5.04 -4.84
CA THR A 106 0.84 -4.02 -4.58
C THR A 106 0.26 -2.61 -4.58
N LEU A 107 0.51 -1.88 -3.51
CA LEU A 107 0.30 -0.44 -3.43
C LEU A 107 1.61 0.28 -3.71
N VAL A 108 1.55 1.31 -4.54
CA VAL A 108 2.72 2.09 -4.96
C VAL A 108 2.63 3.51 -4.40
N LEU A 109 3.66 3.92 -3.69
CA LEU A 109 3.89 5.30 -3.24
C LEU A 109 5.10 5.86 -4.00
N GLY A 110 4.96 7.04 -4.59
CA GLY A 110 6.02 7.64 -5.44
C GLY A 110 6.06 7.01 -6.83
N ALA A 111 7.24 6.96 -7.44
CA ALA A 111 7.40 6.43 -8.79
C ALA A 111 7.04 4.94 -8.88
N ALA A 112 6.36 4.55 -9.94
CA ALA A 112 6.04 3.15 -10.20
C ALA A 112 7.32 2.31 -10.44
N PRO A 113 7.30 1.03 -10.07
CA PRO A 113 8.44 0.15 -10.33
C PRO A 113 8.64 -0.08 -11.84
N ASN A 114 9.88 -0.29 -12.24
CA ASN A 114 10.19 -0.69 -13.61
C ASN A 114 9.77 -2.15 -13.86
N GLY A 115 9.24 -2.42 -15.04
CA GLY A 115 8.84 -3.77 -15.46
C GLY A 115 7.32 -3.99 -15.46
N ALA A 116 6.92 -5.23 -15.69
CA ALA A 116 5.51 -5.59 -15.68
C ALA A 116 4.97 -5.57 -14.24
N PRO A 117 3.91 -4.81 -13.96
CA PRO A 117 3.31 -4.80 -12.63
C PRO A 117 2.59 -6.13 -12.37
N PRO A 118 2.40 -6.52 -11.07
CA PRO A 118 1.52 -7.62 -10.72
C PRO A 118 0.07 -7.34 -11.17
N ALA A 119 -0.76 -8.38 -11.18
CA ALA A 119 -2.15 -8.30 -11.64
C ALA A 119 -2.95 -7.22 -10.92
N PHE A 120 -2.73 -7.05 -9.62
CA PHE A 120 -3.22 -5.92 -8.85
C PHE A 120 -2.05 -5.02 -8.46
N CYS A 121 -1.97 -3.83 -9.06
CA CYS A 121 -0.96 -2.84 -8.75
C CYS A 121 -1.55 -1.45 -8.93
N VAL A 122 -1.76 -0.74 -7.84
CA VAL A 122 -2.34 0.60 -7.84
C VAL A 122 -1.39 1.60 -7.20
N GLN A 123 -1.35 2.78 -7.78
CA GLN A 123 -0.56 3.90 -7.31
C GLN A 123 -1.44 4.88 -6.54
N LEU A 124 -0.93 5.35 -5.42
CA LEU A 124 -1.61 6.30 -4.55
C LEU A 124 -1.21 7.71 -4.95
N HIS A 125 -2.19 8.57 -5.16
CA HIS A 125 -1.99 9.96 -5.57
C HIS A 125 -2.76 10.92 -4.67
N TRP A 126 -2.23 12.14 -4.50
CA TRP A 126 -2.88 13.21 -3.74
C TRP A 126 -2.46 14.58 -4.30
N ASP A 127 -3.36 15.55 -4.13
CA ASP A 127 -3.12 16.96 -4.45
C ASP A 127 -4.10 17.83 -3.65
N HIS A 128 -3.60 18.73 -2.81
CA HIS A 128 -4.38 19.56 -1.91
C HIS A 128 -5.31 18.72 -1.00
N TRP A 129 -6.60 18.71 -1.29
CA TRP A 129 -7.63 17.95 -0.57
C TRP A 129 -8.17 16.76 -1.35
N ARG A 130 -7.60 16.51 -2.52
CA ARG A 130 -7.99 15.38 -3.37
C ARG A 130 -7.02 14.24 -3.21
N PHE A 131 -7.54 13.05 -3.26
CA PHE A 131 -6.75 11.83 -3.36
C PHE A 131 -7.44 10.84 -4.30
N GLU A 132 -6.66 10.05 -4.96
CA GLU A 132 -7.13 9.03 -5.89
C GLU A 132 -6.20 7.81 -5.84
N ILE A 133 -6.71 6.70 -6.31
CA ILE A 133 -5.91 5.54 -6.66
C ILE A 133 -6.07 5.26 -8.15
N ALA A 134 -5.00 4.89 -8.80
CA ALA A 134 -4.99 4.57 -10.23
C ALA A 134 -4.17 3.31 -10.49
N PRO A 135 -4.49 2.51 -11.52
CA PRO A 135 -3.59 1.44 -11.94
C PRO A 135 -2.18 1.99 -12.18
N ALA A 136 -1.16 1.37 -11.62
CA ALA A 136 0.23 1.86 -11.76
C ALA A 136 0.71 1.97 -13.21
N SER A 137 0.08 1.22 -14.13
CA SER A 137 0.34 1.28 -15.58
C SER A 137 -0.30 2.47 -16.28
N ALA A 138 -1.32 3.10 -15.69
CA ALA A 138 -2.06 4.18 -16.31
C ALA A 138 -1.50 5.58 -16.00
N GLY A 139 -0.67 5.68 -14.96
CA GLY A 139 -0.27 6.95 -14.37
C GLY A 139 -1.43 7.66 -13.67
N GLY A 140 -1.15 8.38 -12.61
CA GLY A 140 -2.16 9.18 -11.89
C GLY A 140 -2.31 10.57 -12.49
N GLY A 141 -3.47 11.19 -12.28
CA GLY A 141 -3.73 12.58 -12.65
C GLY A 141 -3.23 13.61 -11.64
N LEU A 142 -2.94 13.20 -10.40
CA LEU A 142 -2.48 14.07 -9.33
C LEU A 142 -0.96 14.03 -9.17
N THR A 143 -0.37 15.14 -8.76
CA THR A 143 1.09 15.36 -8.83
C THR A 143 1.87 14.87 -7.61
N CYS A 144 1.20 14.57 -6.50
CA CYS A 144 1.80 14.15 -5.22
C CYS A 144 2.85 15.13 -4.63
N ILE A 145 2.76 16.41 -4.99
CA ILE A 145 3.70 17.44 -4.54
C ILE A 145 3.19 18.28 -3.36
N ASP A 146 1.92 18.17 -3.05
CA ASP A 146 1.30 18.91 -1.95
C ASP A 146 1.67 18.28 -0.60
N ASP A 147 1.82 19.12 0.42
CA ASP A 147 2.25 18.72 1.76
C ASP A 147 1.08 18.51 2.75
N ASN A 148 -0.16 18.43 2.25
CA ASN A 148 -1.33 18.18 3.10
C ASN A 148 -1.38 16.72 3.57
N PRO A 149 -1.05 16.42 4.84
CA PRO A 149 -0.97 15.03 5.31
C PRO A 149 -2.33 14.31 5.29
N LEU A 150 -3.45 15.04 5.38
CA LEU A 150 -4.79 14.44 5.36
C LEU A 150 -5.11 13.82 3.98
N ALA A 151 -4.62 14.42 2.90
CA ALA A 151 -4.79 13.85 1.57
C ALA A 151 -3.99 12.56 1.40
N GLY A 152 -2.74 12.52 1.90
CA GLY A 152 -1.93 11.30 1.95
C GLY A 152 -2.58 10.19 2.79
N ILE A 153 -3.14 10.54 3.96
CA ILE A 153 -3.88 9.60 4.81
C ILE A 153 -5.11 9.05 4.07
N GLY A 154 -5.87 9.90 3.36
CA GLY A 154 -7.03 9.49 2.58
C GLY A 154 -6.66 8.54 1.44
N ALA A 155 -5.59 8.84 0.71
CA ALA A 155 -5.06 7.96 -0.34
C ALA A 155 -4.68 6.59 0.21
N ALA A 156 -3.99 6.54 1.35
CA ALA A 156 -3.59 5.31 2.01
C ALA A 156 -4.80 4.45 2.42
N ALA A 157 -5.78 5.07 3.07
CA ALA A 157 -6.98 4.36 3.53
C ALA A 157 -7.77 3.78 2.34
N LEU A 158 -7.93 4.55 1.27
CA LEU A 158 -8.59 4.11 0.05
C LEU A 158 -7.83 2.95 -0.61
N GLY A 159 -6.50 3.09 -0.76
CA GLY A 159 -5.67 2.06 -1.39
C GLY A 159 -5.66 0.74 -0.64
N VAL A 160 -5.56 0.78 0.70
CA VAL A 160 -5.62 -0.43 1.53
C VAL A 160 -6.99 -1.09 1.44
N ASN A 161 -8.09 -0.30 1.44
CA ASN A 161 -9.43 -0.83 1.27
C ASN A 161 -9.60 -1.51 -0.08
N GLU A 162 -9.15 -0.89 -1.16
CA GLU A 162 -9.24 -1.46 -2.51
C GLU A 162 -8.43 -2.75 -2.67
N ALA A 163 -7.26 -2.82 -2.04
CA ALA A 163 -6.43 -4.01 -2.08
C ALA A 163 -7.01 -5.17 -1.24
N PHE A 164 -7.92 -4.88 -0.30
CA PHE A 164 -8.56 -5.89 0.55
C PHE A 164 -9.81 -6.49 -0.11
N MET A 165 -10.48 -5.75 -1.00
CA MET A 165 -11.74 -6.17 -1.69
C MET A 165 -11.49 -7.10 -2.87
#